data_7a44cc3106ad873823c2fd51e31a059f
#
_entry.id   7a44cc3106ad873823c2fd51e31a059f
#
_cell.length_a   1.000
_cell.length_b   1.000
_cell.length_c   1.000
_cell.angle_alpha   90.00
_cell.angle_beta   90.00
_cell.angle_gamma   90.00
#
_symmetry.space_group_name_H-M   'P 1'
#
loop_
_entity.id
_entity.type
_entity.pdbx_description
1 polymer ?
#
loop_
_entity_poly.entity_id
_entity_poly.type
_entity_poly.pdbx_seq_one_letter_code
_entity_poly.pdbx_strand_id
1 'polypeptide(L)'
;MGVSLDRRGFLKYAGLAATTAIASACVPGAPAPTLAPTTATPTEAPATPTPAGTPAPPSKYREPPSLAELVKAGKLPPVEERLPKEPLVLDVVEEIGQYGGNWRRVWLGPSDSYGMYRIVGETLLKWSPDSTKVIPNVAKSWEVNEDATEFIIHLREGMRWSDGHPFTADDFMFWYEDIQLSEELTPVKYTRMKLGDEFGKMEKIDDYTVKISFSRSYGLFEMQMASEFVCYAPKHYLLQFHPKYADKDELEAAVKEAGVETWNQLFANKNSWLNNKDLPVLGAWVTNGEPTATLWVCERNPYYWKVDPEGNQLPYIDRVTHELLQDRQLVTLKAVAGEIDMQYRHMQVKDIPLYMENREKGDYRVLMWPNTLGSEFVLMFNQNWDKDPVVAQFLRSKEFRRALSVAINREEISKVAYLGLAVPRQSTLIPESPGYNPEWEKAYTEYDPDKASQMLDELGLTEKDSDGFRLRPDKKGPLEIIISAVGIGEGHELVKTYWEAVGIKTILDNQERSVHYEKMAASELQVATWGNEEMIYPLMLVYPWWIMPYGTAS
;
A
#
# COMPACT_ATOMS: atom_id res chain seq x y z
N MET A 1 27.21 1.20 -19.16
CA MET A 1 27.79 2.53 -19.46
C MET A 1 26.82 3.56 -18.91
N GLY A 2 27.13 4.15 -17.76
CA GLY A 2 26.26 5.11 -17.11
C GLY A 2 26.34 6.47 -17.80
N VAL A 3 25.21 7.00 -18.19
CA VAL A 3 25.09 8.39 -18.67
C VAL A 3 24.69 9.24 -17.46
N SER A 4 25.64 10.03 -16.97
CA SER A 4 25.36 11.05 -15.94
C SER A 4 24.75 12.26 -16.64
N LEU A 5 23.52 12.58 -16.32
CA LEU A 5 22.89 13.85 -16.72
C LEU A 5 23.34 14.97 -15.77
N ASP A 6 23.97 16.00 -16.33
CA ASP A 6 24.39 17.16 -15.57
C ASP A 6 23.22 18.14 -15.32
N ARG A 7 23.38 19.03 -14.32
CA ARG A 7 22.42 20.02 -13.88
C ARG A 7 21.95 21.01 -14.99
N ARG A 8 22.65 21.11 -16.10
CA ARG A 8 22.30 21.99 -17.22
C ARG A 8 21.34 21.32 -18.21
N GLY A 9 21.28 19.98 -18.25
CA GLY A 9 20.31 19.22 -19.04
C GLY A 9 18.88 19.33 -18.50
N PHE A 10 18.73 19.34 -17.18
CA PHE A 10 17.42 19.42 -16.52
C PHE A 10 16.70 20.76 -16.73
N LEU A 11 17.44 21.87 -16.81
CA LEU A 11 16.85 23.20 -16.97
C LEU A 11 16.40 23.53 -18.42
N LYS A 12 16.75 22.72 -19.41
CA LYS A 12 16.30 22.92 -20.80
C LYS A 12 14.92 22.35 -21.11
N TYR A 13 14.41 21.41 -20.29
CA TYR A 13 13.08 20.81 -20.47
C TYR A 13 11.97 21.43 -19.61
N ALA A 14 12.30 22.31 -18.69
CA ALA A 14 11.32 23.01 -17.84
C ALA A 14 10.79 24.33 -18.45
N GLY A 15 11.22 24.71 -19.63
CA GLY A 15 10.95 26.02 -20.24
C GLY A 15 9.93 26.10 -21.37
N LEU A 16 9.20 25.02 -21.69
CA LEU A 16 8.33 24.99 -22.89
C LEU A 16 6.83 24.76 -22.59
N ALA A 17 6.33 25.11 -21.45
CA ALA A 17 4.91 24.99 -21.10
C ALA A 17 4.36 26.27 -20.47
N ALA A 18 4.49 27.40 -21.15
CA ALA A 18 3.70 28.59 -20.85
C ALA A 18 3.75 29.54 -22.05
N THR A 19 2.79 29.48 -22.91
CA THR A 19 2.16 30.59 -23.66
C THR A 19 1.34 30.04 -24.83
N THR A 20 0.04 29.94 -24.68
CA THR A 20 -0.95 30.28 -25.72
C THR A 20 -2.31 30.47 -25.04
N ALA A 21 -2.63 31.71 -24.81
CA ALA A 21 -4.00 32.14 -24.50
C ALA A 21 -4.43 33.14 -25.60
N ILE A 22 -5.67 32.94 -26.04
CA ILE A 22 -6.59 33.93 -26.65
C ILE A 22 -6.35 34.28 -28.13
N ALA A 23 -7.25 33.80 -28.99
CA ALA A 23 -7.87 34.62 -30.03
C ALA A 23 -9.22 33.99 -30.45
N SER A 24 -10.31 34.52 -29.92
CA SER A 24 -11.65 34.36 -30.50
C SER A 24 -11.74 35.12 -31.79
N ALA A 25 -12.02 34.46 -32.90
CA ALA A 25 -12.42 35.13 -34.16
C ALA A 25 -13.70 34.47 -34.71
N CYS A 26 -14.73 35.27 -34.84
CA CYS A 26 -16.00 34.97 -35.47
C CYS A 26 -15.82 34.57 -36.93
N VAL A 27 -16.46 33.48 -37.38
CA VAL A 27 -16.65 33.13 -38.77
C VAL A 27 -18.15 33.00 -39.05
N PRO A 28 -18.65 33.58 -40.16
CA PRO A 28 -20.09 33.59 -40.48
C PRO A 28 -20.60 32.24 -41.04
N GLY A 29 -21.89 31.99 -40.79
CA GLY A 29 -22.57 30.73 -41.09
C GLY A 29 -22.61 30.35 -42.57
N ALA A 30 -22.51 29.06 -42.81
CA ALA A 30 -22.78 28.39 -44.08
C ALA A 30 -24.23 27.90 -44.12
N PRO A 31 -24.88 27.83 -45.31
CA PRO A 31 -26.31 27.52 -45.43
C PRO A 31 -26.62 26.04 -45.30
N ALA A 32 -27.81 25.74 -44.79
CA ALA A 32 -28.33 24.41 -44.58
C ALA A 32 -28.50 23.60 -45.84
N PRO A 33 -28.24 22.28 -45.87
CA PRO A 33 -28.47 21.42 -47.03
C PRO A 33 -29.97 21.10 -47.17
N THR A 34 -30.43 21.20 -48.42
CA THR A 34 -31.77 20.87 -48.91
C THR A 34 -32.02 19.36 -48.86
N LEU A 35 -33.12 18.94 -48.24
CA LEU A 35 -33.56 17.55 -48.17
C LEU A 35 -34.08 17.06 -49.55
N ALA A 36 -33.54 15.93 -50.01
CA ALA A 36 -34.06 15.19 -51.16
C ALA A 36 -35.24 14.29 -50.76
N PRO A 37 -36.19 13.97 -51.64
CA PRO A 37 -37.41 13.26 -51.28
C PRO A 37 -37.18 11.79 -50.95
N THR A 38 -37.74 11.33 -49.84
CA THR A 38 -37.72 9.97 -49.34
C THR A 38 -38.63 9.07 -50.16
N THR A 39 -38.10 7.99 -50.72
CA THR A 39 -38.84 6.86 -51.28
C THR A 39 -39.45 6.03 -50.15
N ALA A 40 -40.74 5.76 -50.23
CA ALA A 40 -41.49 4.98 -49.27
C ALA A 40 -41.04 3.51 -49.23
N THR A 41 -40.68 3.02 -48.03
CA THR A 41 -40.41 1.60 -47.74
C THR A 41 -41.74 0.91 -47.36
N PRO A 42 -41.91 -0.39 -47.71
CA PRO A 42 -43.18 -1.09 -47.45
C PRO A 42 -43.45 -1.28 -45.95
N THR A 43 -44.66 -1.10 -45.56
CA THR A 43 -45.19 -1.30 -44.20
C THR A 43 -45.06 -2.77 -43.80
N GLU A 44 -44.27 -3.03 -42.78
CA GLU A 44 -44.15 -4.32 -42.10
C GLU A 44 -45.38 -4.54 -41.20
N ALA A 45 -45.93 -5.75 -41.23
CA ALA A 45 -47.13 -6.12 -40.47
C ALA A 45 -46.86 -6.06 -38.96
N PRO A 46 -47.84 -5.75 -38.12
CA PRO A 46 -47.66 -5.62 -36.68
C PRO A 46 -47.24 -6.96 -36.06
N ALA A 47 -46.07 -6.96 -35.38
CA ALA A 47 -45.60 -8.11 -34.59
C ALA A 47 -46.59 -8.45 -33.48
N THR A 48 -46.95 -9.72 -33.42
CA THR A 48 -47.74 -10.32 -32.34
C THR A 48 -47.07 -10.07 -31.00
N PRO A 49 -47.78 -9.58 -29.95
CA PRO A 49 -47.15 -9.36 -28.64
C PRO A 49 -46.67 -10.70 -28.07
N THR A 50 -45.39 -10.77 -27.76
CA THR A 50 -44.79 -11.87 -26.99
C THR A 50 -45.48 -11.94 -25.63
N PRO A 51 -45.92 -13.13 -25.13
CA PRO A 51 -46.54 -13.23 -23.83
C PRO A 51 -45.61 -12.69 -22.77
N ALA A 52 -46.10 -11.83 -21.89
CA ALA A 52 -45.39 -11.34 -20.72
C ALA A 52 -44.91 -12.54 -19.93
N GLY A 53 -43.55 -12.70 -19.86
CA GLY A 53 -42.95 -13.76 -19.07
C GLY A 53 -43.40 -13.72 -17.64
N THR A 54 -43.60 -14.88 -17.04
CA THR A 54 -43.87 -15.03 -15.60
C THR A 54 -42.89 -14.17 -14.82
N PRO A 55 -43.31 -13.36 -13.84
CA PRO A 55 -42.41 -12.58 -13.02
C PRO A 55 -41.32 -13.51 -12.44
N ALA A 56 -40.09 -13.16 -12.63
CA ALA A 56 -38.98 -13.88 -12.02
C ALA A 56 -39.18 -13.92 -10.50
N PRO A 57 -38.83 -15.03 -9.81
CA PRO A 57 -38.92 -15.10 -8.36
C PRO A 57 -38.10 -13.92 -7.78
N PRO A 58 -38.55 -13.38 -6.60
CA PRO A 58 -37.84 -12.27 -5.99
C PRO A 58 -36.38 -12.62 -5.78
N SER A 59 -35.49 -11.71 -6.18
CA SER A 59 -34.05 -11.86 -6.05
C SER A 59 -33.66 -12.17 -4.60
N LYS A 60 -32.76 -13.13 -4.44
CA LYS A 60 -32.09 -13.41 -3.16
C LYS A 60 -31.15 -12.25 -2.77
N TYR A 61 -30.65 -11.52 -3.75
CA TYR A 61 -29.68 -10.46 -3.57
C TYR A 61 -30.31 -9.09 -3.85
N ARG A 62 -29.74 -8.06 -3.22
CA ARG A 62 -30.11 -6.66 -3.41
C ARG A 62 -28.91 -5.89 -3.94
N GLU A 63 -29.18 -4.92 -4.77
CA GLU A 63 -28.16 -4.06 -5.38
C GLU A 63 -28.35 -2.59 -4.98
N PRO A 64 -27.29 -1.76 -5.04
CA PRO A 64 -27.41 -0.32 -4.84
C PRO A 64 -28.39 0.31 -5.82
N PRO A 65 -29.16 1.34 -5.40
CA PRO A 65 -30.09 2.05 -6.29
C PRO A 65 -29.43 2.58 -7.57
N SER A 66 -28.17 3.04 -7.49
CA SER A 66 -27.40 3.51 -8.64
C SER A 66 -27.16 2.41 -9.68
N LEU A 67 -26.95 1.15 -9.26
CA LEU A 67 -26.81 0.02 -10.17
C LEU A 67 -28.16 -0.47 -10.69
N ALA A 68 -29.21 -0.46 -9.86
CA ALA A 68 -30.56 -0.82 -10.28
C ALA A 68 -31.06 0.05 -11.44
N GLU A 69 -30.73 1.34 -11.47
CA GLU A 69 -31.04 2.21 -12.61
C GLU A 69 -30.29 1.81 -13.88
N LEU A 70 -29.05 1.34 -13.79
CA LEU A 70 -28.28 0.82 -14.93
C LEU A 70 -28.88 -0.50 -15.46
N VAL A 71 -29.30 -1.38 -14.55
CA VAL A 71 -30.00 -2.63 -14.91
C VAL A 71 -31.30 -2.33 -15.64
N LYS A 72 -32.12 -1.42 -15.10
CA LYS A 72 -33.38 -0.98 -15.72
C LYS A 72 -33.15 -0.34 -17.10
N ALA A 73 -32.03 0.36 -17.30
CA ALA A 73 -31.64 0.94 -18.58
C ALA A 73 -31.03 -0.06 -19.56
N GLY A 74 -30.90 -1.34 -19.20
CA GLY A 74 -30.27 -2.39 -20.02
C GLY A 74 -28.77 -2.21 -20.22
N LYS A 75 -28.11 -1.41 -19.36
CA LYS A 75 -26.66 -1.15 -19.41
C LYS A 75 -25.86 -2.07 -18.51
N LEU A 76 -26.51 -2.77 -17.60
CA LEU A 76 -25.89 -3.70 -16.67
C LEU A 76 -26.80 -4.93 -16.50
N PRO A 77 -26.25 -6.16 -16.38
CA PRO A 77 -27.04 -7.34 -16.09
C PRO A 77 -27.61 -7.28 -14.66
N PRO A 78 -28.68 -8.04 -14.35
CA PRO A 78 -29.19 -8.19 -13.00
C PRO A 78 -28.11 -8.64 -11.99
N VAL A 79 -28.30 -8.35 -10.70
CA VAL A 79 -27.32 -8.64 -9.66
C VAL A 79 -26.95 -10.13 -9.58
N GLU A 80 -27.88 -11.04 -9.84
CA GLU A 80 -27.67 -12.49 -9.86
C GLU A 80 -26.68 -12.95 -10.95
N GLU A 81 -26.62 -12.22 -12.06
CA GLU A 81 -25.71 -12.53 -13.17
C GLU A 81 -24.31 -11.91 -12.98
N ARG A 82 -24.22 -10.96 -12.03
CA ARG A 82 -22.98 -10.25 -11.68
C ARG A 82 -22.22 -10.90 -10.52
N LEU A 83 -22.96 -11.51 -9.59
CA LEU A 83 -22.38 -12.22 -8.46
C LEU A 83 -21.95 -13.64 -8.84
N PRO A 84 -20.90 -14.21 -8.19
CA PRO A 84 -20.57 -15.61 -8.33
C PRO A 84 -21.68 -16.50 -7.75
N LYS A 85 -21.70 -17.79 -8.09
CA LYS A 85 -22.66 -18.74 -7.56
C LYS A 85 -22.71 -18.76 -6.02
N GLU A 86 -21.57 -18.57 -5.40
CA GLU A 86 -21.38 -18.47 -3.95
C GLU A 86 -20.59 -17.20 -3.59
N PRO A 87 -21.25 -16.04 -3.47
CA PRO A 87 -20.60 -14.81 -3.02
C PRO A 87 -19.98 -14.99 -1.62
N LEU A 88 -18.92 -14.26 -1.34
CA LEU A 88 -18.40 -14.19 0.03
C LEU A 88 -19.35 -13.34 0.86
N VAL A 89 -19.91 -13.95 1.89
CA VAL A 89 -20.71 -13.23 2.89
C VAL A 89 -19.76 -12.64 3.93
N LEU A 90 -19.79 -11.32 4.11
CA LEU A 90 -19.02 -10.63 5.15
C LEU A 90 -19.90 -10.40 6.36
N ASP A 91 -19.45 -10.88 7.52
CA ASP A 91 -20.11 -10.61 8.79
C ASP A 91 -20.14 -9.10 9.08
N VAL A 92 -21.24 -8.65 9.65
CA VAL A 92 -21.42 -7.27 10.06
C VAL A 92 -20.79 -7.06 11.43
N VAL A 93 -19.97 -6.02 11.56
CA VAL A 93 -19.29 -5.70 12.83
C VAL A 93 -20.22 -4.95 13.77
N GLU A 94 -20.92 -3.92 13.28
CA GLU A 94 -21.85 -3.12 14.08
C GLU A 94 -23.29 -3.24 13.56
N GLU A 95 -23.54 -2.83 12.31
CA GLU A 95 -24.88 -2.83 11.71
C GLU A 95 -24.81 -2.97 10.18
N ILE A 96 -25.93 -3.37 9.57
CA ILE A 96 -26.10 -3.35 8.12
C ILE A 96 -26.01 -1.91 7.63
N GLY A 97 -25.13 -1.66 6.66
CA GLY A 97 -24.90 -0.33 6.11
C GLY A 97 -26.02 0.16 5.18
N GLN A 98 -25.94 1.42 4.79
CA GLN A 98 -26.87 2.05 3.85
C GLN A 98 -26.15 2.37 2.54
N TYR A 99 -26.85 2.15 1.42
CA TYR A 99 -26.31 2.46 0.10
C TYR A 99 -26.21 3.96 -0.18
N GLY A 100 -25.16 4.34 -0.89
CA GLY A 100 -24.98 5.68 -1.41
C GLY A 100 -23.81 6.43 -0.80
N GLY A 101 -23.68 7.68 -1.18
CA GLY A 101 -22.72 8.61 -0.60
C GLY A 101 -21.31 8.53 -1.16
N ASN A 102 -20.49 9.40 -0.62
CA ASN A 102 -19.09 9.56 -0.96
C ASN A 102 -18.25 9.53 0.31
N TRP A 103 -17.27 8.65 0.38
CA TRP A 103 -16.28 8.62 1.46
C TRP A 103 -15.14 9.60 1.13
N ARG A 104 -15.14 10.74 1.80
CA ARG A 104 -14.12 11.79 1.63
C ARG A 104 -12.89 11.47 2.46
N ARG A 105 -11.75 11.36 1.78
CA ARG A 105 -10.42 11.13 2.37
C ARG A 105 -9.41 12.12 1.82
N VAL A 106 -8.23 12.13 2.42
CA VAL A 106 -7.09 12.94 1.97
C VAL A 106 -5.82 12.08 1.91
N TRP A 107 -4.83 12.52 1.13
CA TRP A 107 -3.55 11.87 1.02
C TRP A 107 -2.45 12.86 0.61
N LEU A 108 -1.17 12.44 0.69
CA LEU A 108 -0.02 13.28 0.39
C LEU A 108 0.66 12.94 -0.95
N GLY A 109 -0.02 12.21 -1.83
CA GLY A 109 0.42 11.93 -3.19
C GLY A 109 0.76 10.45 -3.47
N PRO A 110 1.23 10.14 -4.70
CA PRO A 110 1.43 8.77 -5.17
C PRO A 110 2.36 7.91 -4.31
N SER A 111 3.36 8.50 -3.67
CA SER A 111 4.23 7.79 -2.70
C SER A 111 3.49 7.31 -1.45
N ASP A 112 2.26 7.78 -1.23
CA ASP A 112 1.36 7.40 -0.15
C ASP A 112 0.23 6.45 -0.59
N SER A 113 0.31 5.88 -1.79
CA SER A 113 -0.72 5.04 -2.42
C SER A 113 -1.09 3.78 -1.62
N TYR A 114 -0.25 3.34 -0.70
CA TYR A 114 -0.51 2.16 0.12
C TYR A 114 -1.80 2.27 0.94
N GLY A 115 -2.12 3.46 1.45
CA GLY A 115 -3.39 3.72 2.12
C GLY A 115 -4.63 3.54 1.23
N MET A 116 -4.45 3.73 -0.09
CA MET A 116 -5.47 3.47 -1.12
C MET A 116 -5.56 1.99 -1.48
N TYR A 117 -4.41 1.34 -1.65
CA TYR A 117 -4.35 -0.08 -1.96
C TYR A 117 -5.14 -0.93 -0.97
N ARG A 118 -5.13 -0.57 0.31
CA ARG A 118 -5.89 -1.26 1.37
C ARG A 118 -7.41 -1.26 1.16
N ILE A 119 -7.96 -0.35 0.36
CA ILE A 119 -9.41 -0.28 0.09
C ILE A 119 -9.78 -0.75 -1.33
N VAL A 120 -8.84 -0.76 -2.26
CA VAL A 120 -9.09 -1.19 -3.65
C VAL A 120 -8.48 -2.56 -3.97
N GLY A 121 -7.47 -3.00 -3.22
CA GLY A 121 -6.79 -4.28 -3.43
C GLY A 121 -7.54 -5.46 -2.80
N GLU A 122 -7.44 -6.61 -3.45
CA GLU A 122 -7.95 -7.89 -2.92
C GLU A 122 -6.83 -8.92 -2.94
N THR A 123 -6.56 -9.53 -1.78
CA THR A 123 -5.59 -10.61 -1.62
C THR A 123 -6.25 -11.96 -1.87
N LEU A 124 -5.44 -12.97 -2.15
CA LEU A 124 -5.95 -14.32 -2.39
C LEU A 124 -6.69 -14.87 -1.16
N LEU A 125 -6.10 -14.75 0.00
CA LEU A 125 -6.71 -15.01 1.31
C LEU A 125 -6.70 -13.72 2.14
N LYS A 126 -7.32 -13.72 3.31
CA LYS A 126 -7.28 -12.59 4.26
C LYS A 126 -6.95 -13.05 5.67
N TRP A 127 -6.45 -12.14 6.48
CA TRP A 127 -6.43 -12.31 7.93
C TRP A 127 -7.82 -12.11 8.52
N SER A 128 -8.17 -12.88 9.54
CA SER A 128 -9.36 -12.60 10.36
C SER A 128 -9.24 -11.22 11.02
N PRO A 129 -10.37 -10.58 11.41
CA PRO A 129 -10.35 -9.26 12.03
C PRO A 129 -9.45 -9.15 13.27
N ASP A 130 -9.31 -10.24 14.02
CA ASP A 130 -8.41 -10.34 15.19
C ASP A 130 -6.96 -10.74 14.82
N SER A 131 -6.66 -10.90 13.53
CA SER A 131 -5.34 -11.28 12.99
C SER A 131 -4.79 -12.62 13.49
N THR A 132 -5.63 -13.52 14.01
CA THR A 132 -5.20 -14.80 14.60
C THR A 132 -5.16 -15.95 13.62
N LYS A 133 -5.90 -15.86 12.52
CA LYS A 133 -6.01 -16.92 11.50
C LYS A 133 -6.22 -16.38 10.10
N VAL A 134 -5.88 -17.20 9.12
CA VAL A 134 -6.17 -16.96 7.71
C VAL A 134 -7.60 -17.40 7.38
N ILE A 135 -8.30 -16.61 6.58
CA ILE A 135 -9.69 -16.85 6.14
C ILE A 135 -9.82 -16.72 4.62
N PRO A 136 -10.86 -17.30 4.00
CA PRO A 136 -11.13 -17.15 2.58
C PRO A 136 -11.32 -15.69 2.15
N ASN A 137 -10.89 -15.38 0.91
CA ASN A 137 -11.16 -14.10 0.26
C ASN A 137 -11.40 -14.31 -1.24
N VAL A 138 -10.50 -13.90 -2.15
CA VAL A 138 -10.62 -14.21 -3.59
C VAL A 138 -10.70 -15.72 -3.79
N ALA A 139 -9.84 -16.48 -3.13
CA ALA A 139 -10.01 -17.93 -3.02
C ALA A 139 -11.24 -18.26 -2.15
N LYS A 140 -12.07 -19.18 -2.62
CA LYS A 140 -13.19 -19.74 -1.87
C LYS A 140 -12.72 -20.64 -0.73
N SER A 141 -11.71 -21.46 -1.00
CA SER A 141 -11.07 -22.37 -0.06
C SER A 141 -9.70 -22.77 -0.58
N TRP A 142 -8.93 -23.43 0.25
CA TRP A 142 -7.63 -24.01 -0.13
C TRP A 142 -7.38 -25.30 0.65
N GLU A 143 -6.49 -26.13 0.11
CA GLU A 143 -6.00 -27.35 0.73
C GLU A 143 -4.48 -27.32 0.77
N VAL A 144 -3.89 -27.88 1.82
CA VAL A 144 -2.44 -27.98 2.01
C VAL A 144 -2.11 -29.43 2.30
N ASN A 145 -1.12 -30.02 1.60
CA ASN A 145 -0.66 -31.37 1.91
C ASN A 145 0.13 -31.42 3.23
N GLU A 146 0.35 -32.62 3.77
CA GLU A 146 1.00 -32.81 5.09
C GLU A 146 2.38 -32.15 5.19
N ASP A 147 3.14 -32.16 4.09
CA ASP A 147 4.49 -31.60 4.02
C ASP A 147 4.52 -30.09 3.74
N ALA A 148 3.37 -29.45 3.55
CA ALA A 148 3.23 -28.05 3.13
C ALA A 148 4.10 -27.71 1.89
N THR A 149 4.14 -28.62 0.93
CA THR A 149 4.80 -28.45 -0.37
C THR A 149 3.82 -28.18 -1.50
N GLU A 150 2.54 -28.51 -1.35
CA GLU A 150 1.49 -28.29 -2.34
C GLU A 150 0.29 -27.58 -1.72
N PHE A 151 -0.21 -26.57 -2.44
CA PHE A 151 -1.35 -25.74 -2.07
C PHE A 151 -2.33 -25.74 -3.23
N ILE A 152 -3.53 -26.31 -3.01
CA ILE A 152 -4.61 -26.35 -4.01
C ILE A 152 -5.58 -25.22 -3.67
N ILE A 153 -5.78 -24.30 -4.59
CA ILE A 153 -6.57 -23.08 -4.42
C ILE A 153 -7.86 -23.22 -5.24
N HIS A 154 -8.99 -23.15 -4.57
CA HIS A 154 -10.32 -23.19 -5.19
C HIS A 154 -10.88 -21.78 -5.34
N LEU A 155 -11.24 -21.40 -6.57
CA LEU A 155 -11.81 -20.10 -6.89
C LEU A 155 -13.35 -20.10 -6.77
N ARG A 156 -13.95 -18.91 -6.80
CA ARG A 156 -15.42 -18.76 -6.78
C ARG A 156 -15.96 -18.82 -8.21
N GLU A 157 -16.72 -19.86 -8.52
CA GLU A 157 -17.31 -20.03 -9.84
C GLU A 157 -18.26 -18.89 -10.19
N GLY A 158 -18.06 -18.28 -11.37
CA GLY A 158 -18.87 -17.16 -11.86
C GLY A 158 -18.42 -15.79 -11.36
N MET A 159 -17.29 -15.69 -10.64
CA MET A 159 -16.67 -14.41 -10.27
C MET A 159 -16.22 -13.67 -11.53
N ARG A 160 -16.32 -12.33 -11.50
CA ARG A 160 -16.03 -11.46 -12.65
C ARG A 160 -15.09 -10.32 -12.27
N TRP A 161 -14.33 -9.87 -13.25
CA TRP A 161 -13.62 -8.60 -13.21
C TRP A 161 -14.60 -7.41 -13.23
N SER A 162 -14.12 -6.22 -12.90
CA SER A 162 -14.95 -4.99 -12.84
C SER A 162 -15.60 -4.57 -14.16
N ASP A 163 -15.10 -5.06 -15.29
CA ASP A 163 -15.66 -4.87 -16.62
C ASP A 163 -16.67 -5.97 -17.03
N GLY A 164 -16.88 -6.96 -16.14
CA GLY A 164 -17.82 -8.07 -16.35
C GLY A 164 -17.20 -9.31 -17.02
N HIS A 165 -15.92 -9.29 -17.39
CA HIS A 165 -15.25 -10.48 -17.94
C HIS A 165 -15.11 -11.56 -16.85
N PRO A 166 -15.28 -12.87 -17.15
CA PRO A 166 -15.08 -13.95 -16.19
C PRO A 166 -13.66 -13.94 -15.58
N PHE A 167 -13.57 -14.19 -14.28
CA PHE A 167 -12.33 -14.41 -13.56
C PHE A 167 -12.11 -15.91 -13.38
N THR A 168 -10.98 -16.44 -13.85
CA THR A 168 -10.67 -17.85 -13.89
C THR A 168 -9.20 -18.15 -13.58
N ALA A 169 -8.85 -19.45 -13.53
CA ALA A 169 -7.47 -19.91 -13.39
C ALA A 169 -6.55 -19.44 -14.53
N ASP A 170 -7.09 -19.07 -15.69
CA ASP A 170 -6.30 -18.51 -16.80
C ASP A 170 -5.66 -17.16 -16.45
N ASP A 171 -6.28 -16.36 -15.57
CA ASP A 171 -5.74 -15.10 -15.08
C ASP A 171 -4.53 -15.33 -14.15
N PHE A 172 -4.51 -16.45 -13.42
CA PHE A 172 -3.37 -16.90 -12.61
C PHE A 172 -2.23 -17.39 -13.50
N MET A 173 -2.55 -18.23 -14.50
CA MET A 173 -1.52 -18.76 -15.41
C MET A 173 -0.88 -17.64 -16.24
N PHE A 174 -1.66 -16.66 -16.70
CA PHE A 174 -1.12 -15.48 -17.38
C PHE A 174 -0.16 -14.67 -16.48
N TRP A 175 -0.57 -14.44 -15.22
CA TRP A 175 0.31 -13.78 -14.26
C TRP A 175 1.60 -14.58 -14.01
N TYR A 176 1.50 -15.90 -13.91
CA TYR A 176 2.65 -16.76 -13.65
C TYR A 176 3.58 -16.88 -14.87
N GLU A 177 3.03 -17.35 -16.00
CA GLU A 177 3.81 -17.70 -17.19
C GLU A 177 4.30 -16.48 -17.97
N ASP A 178 3.44 -15.47 -18.15
CA ASP A 178 3.70 -14.35 -19.05
C ASP A 178 4.23 -13.10 -18.32
N ILE A 179 3.93 -12.94 -17.03
CA ILE A 179 4.44 -11.81 -16.24
C ILE A 179 5.59 -12.24 -15.34
N GLN A 180 5.39 -13.24 -14.45
CA GLN A 180 6.40 -13.58 -13.47
C GLN A 180 7.60 -14.33 -14.05
N LEU A 181 7.40 -15.22 -15.02
CA LEU A 181 8.51 -15.93 -15.66
C LEU A 181 9.21 -15.10 -16.75
N SER A 182 8.64 -13.97 -17.17
CA SER A 182 9.28 -13.04 -18.11
C SER A 182 10.45 -12.30 -17.45
N GLU A 183 11.65 -12.40 -18.02
CA GLU A 183 12.82 -11.63 -17.59
C GLU A 183 12.68 -10.13 -17.91
N GLU A 184 11.93 -9.78 -18.98
CA GLU A 184 11.71 -8.40 -19.39
C GLU A 184 10.70 -7.66 -18.49
N LEU A 185 9.66 -8.36 -18.02
CA LEU A 185 8.63 -7.78 -17.13
C LEU A 185 9.01 -7.88 -15.66
N THR A 186 9.60 -9.00 -15.25
CA THR A 186 9.89 -9.30 -13.85
C THR A 186 11.31 -9.85 -13.69
N PRO A 187 12.35 -9.00 -13.86
CA PRO A 187 13.75 -9.40 -13.66
C PRO A 187 14.01 -9.84 -12.21
N VAL A 188 13.28 -9.26 -11.25
CA VAL A 188 13.28 -9.70 -9.85
C VAL A 188 11.94 -10.38 -9.56
N LYS A 189 11.97 -11.70 -9.40
CA LYS A 189 10.78 -12.52 -9.17
C LYS A 189 10.10 -12.15 -7.85
N TYR A 190 8.78 -12.30 -7.80
CA TYR A 190 7.96 -11.97 -6.65
C TYR A 190 8.39 -12.79 -5.42
N THR A 191 8.89 -12.10 -4.41
CA THR A 191 9.56 -12.72 -3.26
C THR A 191 8.68 -13.65 -2.44
N ARG A 192 7.37 -13.41 -2.37
CA ARG A 192 6.42 -14.24 -1.62
C ARG A 192 6.23 -15.64 -2.22
N MET A 193 6.54 -15.83 -3.51
CA MET A 193 6.61 -17.13 -4.17
C MET A 193 8.03 -17.73 -4.21
N LYS A 194 9.00 -17.12 -3.52
CA LYS A 194 10.36 -17.66 -3.42
C LYS A 194 10.56 -18.41 -2.11
N LEU A 195 11.22 -19.53 -2.19
CA LEU A 195 11.71 -20.29 -1.05
C LEU A 195 13.22 -20.50 -1.19
N GLY A 196 13.99 -19.58 -0.62
CA GLY A 196 15.41 -19.43 -0.95
C GLY A 196 15.58 -18.90 -2.39
N ASP A 197 16.35 -19.59 -3.22
CA ASP A 197 16.57 -19.22 -4.63
C ASP A 197 15.52 -19.82 -5.59
N GLU A 198 14.68 -20.72 -5.10
CA GLU A 198 13.66 -21.37 -5.90
C GLU A 198 12.38 -20.54 -5.96
N PHE A 199 11.80 -20.44 -7.16
CA PHE A 199 10.49 -19.84 -7.40
C PHE A 199 9.43 -20.94 -7.44
N GLY A 200 8.31 -20.77 -6.71
CA GLY A 200 7.23 -21.76 -6.67
C GLY A 200 6.63 -22.01 -8.05
N LYS A 201 6.17 -23.23 -8.29
CA LYS A 201 5.53 -23.65 -9.53
C LYS A 201 4.01 -23.49 -9.41
N MET A 202 3.37 -22.95 -10.44
CA MET A 202 1.92 -22.81 -10.54
C MET A 202 1.38 -23.66 -11.71
N GLU A 203 0.26 -24.34 -11.50
CA GLU A 203 -0.39 -25.22 -12.49
C GLU A 203 -1.91 -25.02 -12.44
N LYS A 204 -2.53 -24.89 -13.60
CA LYS A 204 -4.00 -24.92 -13.73
C LYS A 204 -4.47 -26.38 -13.68
N ILE A 205 -5.39 -26.69 -12.76
CA ILE A 205 -6.06 -27.99 -12.68
C ILE A 205 -7.35 -27.97 -13.52
N ASP A 206 -8.18 -26.93 -13.32
CA ASP A 206 -9.37 -26.64 -14.10
C ASP A 206 -9.62 -25.11 -14.09
N ASP A 207 -10.77 -24.65 -14.61
CA ASP A 207 -11.07 -23.22 -14.72
C ASP A 207 -11.19 -22.50 -13.37
N TYR A 208 -11.39 -23.24 -12.29
CA TYR A 208 -11.59 -22.70 -10.94
C TYR A 208 -10.66 -23.31 -9.90
N THR A 209 -9.61 -24.02 -10.34
CA THR A 209 -8.67 -24.67 -9.44
C THR A 209 -7.23 -24.45 -9.92
N VAL A 210 -6.40 -23.89 -9.05
CA VAL A 210 -4.96 -23.65 -9.27
C VAL A 210 -4.17 -24.39 -8.20
N LYS A 211 -3.08 -25.05 -8.60
CA LYS A 211 -2.11 -25.65 -7.69
C LYS A 211 -0.82 -24.82 -7.67
N ILE A 212 -0.32 -24.52 -6.47
CA ILE A 212 1.00 -23.92 -6.25
C ILE A 212 1.86 -24.93 -5.50
N SER A 213 3.08 -25.18 -5.95
CA SER A 213 3.97 -26.17 -5.37
C SER A 213 5.41 -25.67 -5.22
N PHE A 214 6.10 -26.21 -4.21
CA PHE A 214 7.49 -25.92 -3.85
C PHE A 214 8.25 -27.25 -3.70
N SER A 215 9.57 -27.25 -3.92
CA SER A 215 10.40 -28.46 -3.79
C SER A 215 10.61 -28.91 -2.35
N ARG A 216 10.31 -28.04 -1.39
CA ARG A 216 10.40 -28.31 0.07
C ARG A 216 9.30 -27.57 0.81
N SER A 217 9.08 -27.94 2.09
CA SER A 217 8.05 -27.37 2.94
C SER A 217 8.12 -25.83 3.01
N TYR A 218 6.96 -25.19 2.78
CA TYR A 218 6.76 -23.75 2.94
C TYR A 218 5.57 -23.46 3.88
N GLY A 219 5.69 -23.85 5.14
CA GLY A 219 4.59 -23.72 6.12
C GLY A 219 4.08 -22.29 6.35
N LEU A 220 4.81 -21.25 5.93
CA LEU A 220 4.35 -19.86 6.00
C LEU A 220 3.56 -19.41 4.76
N PHE A 221 3.46 -20.22 3.70
CA PHE A 221 2.89 -19.76 2.43
C PHE A 221 1.40 -19.42 2.53
N GLU A 222 0.64 -20.13 3.36
CA GLU A 222 -0.76 -19.78 3.66
C GLU A 222 -0.89 -18.35 4.20
N MET A 223 -0.02 -17.98 5.13
CA MET A 223 0.03 -16.63 5.69
C MET A 223 0.50 -15.59 4.66
N GLN A 224 1.44 -15.97 3.77
CA GLN A 224 1.84 -15.11 2.64
C GLN A 224 0.65 -14.81 1.72
N MET A 225 -0.19 -15.81 1.41
CA MET A 225 -1.38 -15.63 0.58
C MET A 225 -2.41 -14.66 1.18
N ALA A 226 -2.41 -14.48 2.51
CA ALA A 226 -3.26 -13.52 3.21
C ALA A 226 -2.63 -12.11 3.33
N SER A 227 -1.35 -11.95 2.95
CA SER A 227 -0.55 -10.75 3.21
C SER A 227 -0.10 -10.11 1.90
N GLU A 228 -0.96 -9.30 1.29
CA GLU A 228 -0.67 -8.56 0.05
C GLU A 228 -0.24 -9.44 -1.13
N PHE A 229 -0.72 -10.68 -1.15
CA PHE A 229 -0.40 -11.62 -2.20
C PHE A 229 -1.44 -11.54 -3.31
N VAL A 230 -1.04 -10.96 -4.45
CA VAL A 230 -1.82 -10.92 -5.68
C VAL A 230 -1.05 -11.70 -6.75
N CYS A 231 -1.58 -12.85 -7.15
CA CYS A 231 -0.96 -13.76 -8.11
C CYS A 231 -1.86 -14.02 -9.34
N TYR A 232 -2.55 -12.98 -9.78
CA TYR A 232 -3.44 -12.98 -10.93
C TYR A 232 -3.41 -11.61 -11.62
N ALA A 233 -3.76 -11.59 -12.89
CA ALA A 233 -3.85 -10.36 -13.68
C ALA A 233 -4.95 -10.53 -14.76
N PRO A 234 -5.66 -9.45 -15.17
CA PRO A 234 -6.74 -9.52 -16.14
C PRO A 234 -6.19 -9.84 -17.54
N LYS A 235 -6.06 -11.14 -17.83
CA LYS A 235 -5.50 -11.67 -19.09
C LYS A 235 -6.16 -11.05 -20.30
N HIS A 236 -7.50 -11.06 -20.36
CA HIS A 236 -8.28 -10.55 -21.49
C HIS A 236 -7.96 -9.08 -21.84
N TYR A 237 -7.63 -8.26 -20.84
CA TYR A 237 -7.26 -6.86 -21.03
C TYR A 237 -5.78 -6.70 -21.39
N LEU A 238 -4.89 -7.42 -20.73
CA LEU A 238 -3.45 -7.22 -20.85
C LEU A 238 -2.81 -7.88 -22.08
N LEU A 239 -3.47 -8.88 -22.69
CA LEU A 239 -2.97 -9.56 -23.89
C LEU A 239 -2.57 -8.60 -25.01
N GLN A 240 -3.35 -7.55 -25.23
CA GLN A 240 -3.12 -6.57 -26.30
C GLN A 240 -1.85 -5.73 -26.11
N PHE A 241 -1.24 -5.77 -24.93
CA PHE A 241 0.00 -5.06 -24.61
C PHE A 241 1.20 -6.00 -24.44
N HIS A 242 1.04 -7.29 -24.76
CA HIS A 242 2.09 -8.29 -24.58
C HIS A 242 2.52 -8.86 -25.94
N PRO A 243 3.83 -8.84 -26.31
CA PRO A 243 4.31 -9.18 -27.66
C PRO A 243 4.04 -10.63 -28.09
N LYS A 244 3.77 -11.53 -27.15
CA LYS A 244 3.37 -12.91 -27.44
C LYS A 244 1.97 -13.00 -28.10
N TYR A 245 1.12 -12.01 -27.88
CA TYR A 245 -0.31 -12.06 -28.22
C TYR A 245 -0.76 -10.89 -29.11
N ALA A 246 -0.20 -9.71 -28.89
CA ALA A 246 -0.53 -8.50 -29.64
C ALA A 246 0.02 -8.53 -31.07
N ASP A 247 -0.67 -7.87 -31.99
CA ASP A 247 -0.07 -7.52 -33.27
C ASP A 247 1.11 -6.57 -33.07
N LYS A 248 2.21 -6.82 -33.82
CA LYS A 248 3.45 -6.08 -33.64
C LYS A 248 3.30 -4.60 -33.94
N ASP A 249 2.64 -4.27 -35.04
CA ASP A 249 2.51 -2.89 -35.48
C ASP A 249 1.56 -2.10 -34.56
N GLU A 250 0.49 -2.75 -34.07
CA GLU A 250 -0.42 -2.18 -33.07
C GLU A 250 0.29 -1.94 -31.73
N LEU A 251 1.13 -2.88 -31.28
CA LEU A 251 1.89 -2.73 -30.04
C LEU A 251 2.92 -1.59 -30.15
N GLU A 252 3.66 -1.51 -31.27
CA GLU A 252 4.60 -0.41 -31.52
C GLU A 252 3.88 0.96 -31.58
N ALA A 253 2.71 1.01 -32.17
CA ALA A 253 1.88 2.23 -32.20
C ALA A 253 1.43 2.63 -30.78
N ALA A 254 0.98 1.67 -29.96
CA ALA A 254 0.57 1.90 -28.58
C ALA A 254 1.73 2.38 -27.68
N VAL A 255 2.94 1.82 -27.85
CA VAL A 255 4.16 2.28 -27.15
C VAL A 255 4.44 3.75 -27.49
N LYS A 256 4.37 4.09 -28.78
CA LYS A 256 4.61 5.47 -29.22
C LYS A 256 3.52 6.43 -28.72
N GLU A 257 2.26 6.04 -28.77
CA GLU A 257 1.13 6.85 -28.28
C GLU A 257 1.25 7.11 -26.78
N ALA A 258 1.66 6.10 -26.00
CA ALA A 258 1.89 6.22 -24.56
C ALA A 258 3.13 7.06 -24.20
N GLY A 259 3.98 7.41 -25.18
CA GLY A 259 5.18 8.20 -24.95
C GLY A 259 6.26 7.48 -24.13
N VAL A 260 6.27 6.15 -24.17
CA VAL A 260 7.26 5.31 -23.48
C VAL A 260 8.26 4.71 -24.50
N GLU A 261 9.38 4.20 -24.02
CA GLU A 261 10.46 3.72 -24.90
C GLU A 261 10.27 2.25 -25.32
N THR A 262 9.61 1.45 -24.46
CA THR A 262 9.55 0.01 -24.63
C THR A 262 8.17 -0.56 -24.30
N TRP A 263 7.85 -1.75 -24.85
CA TRP A 263 6.60 -2.44 -24.59
C TRP A 263 6.42 -2.84 -23.12
N ASN A 264 7.50 -3.20 -22.41
CA ASN A 264 7.43 -3.55 -20.99
C ASN A 264 7.11 -2.34 -20.12
N GLN A 265 7.56 -1.13 -20.48
CA GLN A 265 7.12 0.12 -19.82
C GLN A 265 5.63 0.39 -20.08
N LEU A 266 5.17 0.18 -21.33
CA LEU A 266 3.74 0.26 -21.66
C LEU A 266 2.94 -0.74 -20.83
N PHE A 267 3.37 -2.01 -20.80
CA PHE A 267 2.71 -3.07 -20.05
C PHE A 267 2.62 -2.74 -18.57
N ALA A 268 3.71 -2.27 -17.96
CA ALA A 268 3.72 -1.85 -16.55
C ALA A 268 2.71 -0.72 -16.28
N ASN A 269 2.63 0.28 -17.15
CA ASN A 269 1.63 1.35 -17.04
C ASN A 269 0.21 0.81 -17.17
N LYS A 270 -0.04 -0.10 -18.13
CA LYS A 270 -1.35 -0.71 -18.36
C LYS A 270 -1.77 -1.66 -17.25
N ASN A 271 -0.83 -2.32 -16.59
CA ASN A 271 -1.06 -3.19 -15.43
C ASN A 271 -1.00 -2.43 -14.07
N SER A 272 -1.06 -1.11 -14.10
CA SER A 272 -1.02 -0.28 -12.88
C SER A 272 -2.43 0.13 -12.45
N TRP A 273 -2.93 -0.46 -11.36
CA TRP A 273 -4.20 -0.06 -10.75
C TRP A 273 -4.24 1.42 -10.32
N LEU A 274 -3.06 2.00 -10.06
CA LEU A 274 -2.92 3.40 -9.64
C LEU A 274 -3.07 4.37 -10.80
N ASN A 275 -2.49 4.06 -11.95
CA ASN A 275 -2.34 4.98 -13.08
C ASN A 275 -3.27 4.67 -14.26
N ASN A 276 -3.95 3.54 -14.24
CA ASN A 276 -4.76 3.08 -15.36
C ASN A 276 -6.21 2.81 -14.95
N LYS A 277 -7.10 3.72 -15.33
CA LYS A 277 -8.54 3.62 -15.07
C LYS A 277 -9.23 2.47 -15.83
N ASP A 278 -8.62 2.01 -16.91
CA ASP A 278 -9.20 0.98 -17.78
C ASP A 278 -8.77 -0.44 -17.37
N LEU A 279 -7.87 -0.57 -16.36
CA LEU A 279 -7.47 -1.86 -15.82
C LEU A 279 -8.62 -2.50 -15.05
N PRO A 280 -9.12 -3.68 -15.48
CA PRO A 280 -10.10 -4.42 -14.71
C PRO A 280 -9.54 -4.86 -13.36
N VAL A 281 -10.34 -4.73 -12.30
CA VAL A 281 -9.95 -5.07 -10.93
C VAL A 281 -11.02 -5.95 -10.25
N LEU A 282 -10.64 -6.63 -9.16
CA LEU A 282 -11.56 -7.41 -8.33
C LEU A 282 -12.03 -6.64 -7.08
N GLY A 283 -11.42 -5.49 -6.81
CA GLY A 283 -11.69 -4.67 -5.63
C GLY A 283 -13.06 -4.00 -5.65
N ALA A 284 -13.45 -3.47 -4.50
CA ALA A 284 -14.75 -2.83 -4.30
C ALA A 284 -14.95 -1.54 -5.10
N TRP A 285 -13.85 -0.85 -5.44
CA TRP A 285 -13.87 0.39 -6.21
C TRP A 285 -12.84 0.37 -7.34
N VAL A 286 -13.16 1.05 -8.44
CA VAL A 286 -12.31 1.24 -9.62
C VAL A 286 -11.81 2.67 -9.64
N THR A 287 -10.53 2.88 -9.83
CA THR A 287 -9.90 4.20 -9.86
C THR A 287 -10.15 4.92 -11.18
N ASN A 288 -10.14 6.28 -11.15
CA ASN A 288 -10.09 7.09 -12.37
C ASN A 288 -8.69 7.14 -13.02
N GLY A 289 -7.66 6.55 -12.41
CA GLY A 289 -6.30 6.47 -12.96
C GLY A 289 -5.49 7.77 -12.95
N GLU A 290 -5.91 8.77 -12.18
CA GLU A 290 -5.27 10.09 -12.13
C GLU A 290 -4.74 10.42 -10.71
N PRO A 291 -3.70 9.73 -10.23
CA PRO A 291 -3.23 9.87 -8.85
C PRO A 291 -2.57 11.23 -8.55
N THR A 292 -2.23 12.02 -9.57
CA THR A 292 -1.69 13.38 -9.42
C THR A 292 -2.74 14.47 -9.52
N ALA A 293 -4.00 14.11 -9.81
CA ALA A 293 -5.10 15.06 -9.81
C ALA A 293 -5.35 15.60 -8.39
N THR A 294 -5.87 16.82 -8.30
CA THR A 294 -6.25 17.43 -7.01
C THR A 294 -7.26 16.56 -6.25
N LEU A 295 -8.13 15.87 -6.98
CA LEU A 295 -9.09 14.93 -6.43
C LEU A 295 -8.99 13.60 -7.17
N TRP A 296 -8.50 12.57 -6.51
CA TRP A 296 -8.49 11.22 -7.03
C TRP A 296 -9.79 10.51 -6.64
N VAL A 297 -10.46 9.92 -7.62
CA VAL A 297 -11.79 9.36 -7.47
C VAL A 297 -11.76 7.85 -7.73
N CYS A 298 -12.40 7.09 -6.84
CA CYS A 298 -12.70 5.68 -7.05
C CYS A 298 -14.22 5.49 -7.06
N GLU A 299 -14.73 4.87 -8.13
CA GLU A 299 -16.14 4.57 -8.33
C GLU A 299 -16.44 3.12 -7.94
N ARG A 300 -17.68 2.82 -7.52
CA ARG A 300 -18.12 1.47 -7.18
C ARG A 300 -17.86 0.49 -8.33
N ASN A 301 -17.30 -0.69 -8.00
CA ASN A 301 -17.24 -1.83 -8.91
C ASN A 301 -18.61 -2.51 -8.99
N PRO A 302 -19.29 -2.52 -10.15
CA PRO A 302 -20.63 -3.12 -10.29
C PRO A 302 -20.62 -4.65 -10.19
N TYR A 303 -19.45 -5.28 -10.37
CA TYR A 303 -19.27 -6.73 -10.29
C TYR A 303 -18.59 -7.18 -9.00
N TYR A 304 -18.59 -6.32 -7.94
CA TYR A 304 -17.99 -6.72 -6.68
C TYR A 304 -18.74 -7.92 -6.08
N TRP A 305 -18.00 -8.93 -5.72
CA TRP A 305 -18.45 -10.31 -5.49
C TRP A 305 -18.76 -10.62 -4.02
N LYS A 306 -18.77 -9.63 -3.14
CA LYS A 306 -19.08 -9.80 -1.72
C LYS A 306 -20.47 -9.26 -1.41
N VAL A 307 -21.11 -9.90 -0.44
CA VAL A 307 -22.43 -9.51 0.07
C VAL A 307 -22.41 -9.47 1.60
N ASP A 308 -23.37 -8.80 2.21
CA ASP A 308 -23.63 -8.90 3.63
C ASP A 308 -24.58 -10.08 3.95
N PRO A 309 -24.85 -10.40 5.24
CA PRO A 309 -25.75 -11.49 5.63
C PRO A 309 -27.20 -11.36 5.14
N GLU A 310 -27.65 -10.15 4.79
CA GLU A 310 -28.98 -9.91 4.20
C GLU A 310 -28.99 -10.03 2.67
N GLY A 311 -27.84 -10.33 2.05
CA GLY A 311 -27.69 -10.45 0.61
C GLY A 311 -27.54 -9.11 -0.12
N ASN A 312 -27.22 -8.02 0.56
CA ASN A 312 -26.93 -6.75 -0.07
C ASN A 312 -25.54 -6.80 -0.72
N GLN A 313 -25.44 -6.51 -2.04
CA GLN A 313 -24.15 -6.44 -2.74
C GLN A 313 -23.31 -5.28 -2.20
N LEU A 314 -22.10 -5.57 -1.77
CA LEU A 314 -21.14 -4.57 -1.29
C LEU A 314 -20.41 -3.88 -2.47
N PRO A 315 -19.73 -2.74 -2.24
CA PRO A 315 -19.73 -1.94 -1.02
C PRO A 315 -21.01 -1.12 -0.86
N TYR A 316 -21.31 -0.63 0.35
CA TYR A 316 -22.44 0.29 0.56
C TYR A 316 -22.18 1.65 -0.05
N ILE A 317 -20.96 2.17 0.07
CA ILE A 317 -20.55 3.50 -0.39
C ILE A 317 -20.36 3.49 -1.91
N ASP A 318 -20.94 4.47 -2.62
CA ASP A 318 -20.84 4.56 -4.08
C ASP A 318 -19.44 5.00 -4.56
N ARG A 319 -18.82 5.93 -3.83
CA ARG A 319 -17.61 6.61 -4.25
C ARG A 319 -16.64 6.81 -3.09
N VAL A 320 -15.35 6.73 -3.38
CA VAL A 320 -14.29 7.16 -2.47
C VAL A 320 -13.48 8.24 -3.14
N THR A 321 -13.30 9.37 -2.48
CA THR A 321 -12.50 10.47 -3.00
C THR A 321 -11.30 10.73 -2.10
N HIS A 322 -10.14 11.01 -2.72
CA HIS A 322 -8.93 11.40 -2.02
C HIS A 322 -8.46 12.75 -2.55
N GLU A 323 -8.52 13.77 -1.71
CA GLU A 323 -7.97 15.08 -2.02
C GLU A 323 -6.47 15.07 -1.79
N LEU A 324 -5.71 15.54 -2.79
CA LEU A 324 -4.26 15.65 -2.71
C LEU A 324 -3.89 16.88 -1.90
N LEU A 325 -3.22 16.69 -0.78
CA LEU A 325 -2.72 17.75 0.09
C LEU A 325 -1.19 17.79 0.06
N GLN A 326 -0.63 18.97 0.33
CA GLN A 326 0.81 19.17 0.29
C GLN A 326 1.53 18.73 1.56
N ASP A 327 0.84 18.80 2.72
CA ASP A 327 1.44 18.50 4.02
C ASP A 327 0.43 17.99 5.05
N ARG A 328 0.97 17.48 6.18
CA ARG A 328 0.17 16.92 7.29
C ARG A 328 -0.63 17.98 8.06
N GLN A 329 -0.23 19.25 8.05
CA GLN A 329 -0.98 20.30 8.75
C GLN A 329 -2.32 20.53 8.08
N LEU A 330 -2.34 20.47 6.74
CA LEU A 330 -3.59 20.55 5.97
C LEU A 330 -4.51 19.36 6.26
N VAL A 331 -3.96 18.15 6.49
CA VAL A 331 -4.76 16.99 6.92
C VAL A 331 -5.46 17.29 8.25
N THR A 332 -4.72 17.81 9.23
CA THR A 332 -5.27 18.20 10.54
C THR A 332 -6.37 19.27 10.41
N LEU A 333 -6.14 20.30 9.60
CA LEU A 333 -7.12 21.37 9.40
C LEU A 333 -8.42 20.86 8.75
N LYS A 334 -8.32 19.98 7.75
CA LYS A 334 -9.46 19.34 7.09
C LYS A 334 -10.25 18.45 8.05
N ALA A 335 -9.55 17.69 8.89
CA ALA A 335 -10.20 16.87 9.91
C ALA A 335 -10.96 17.73 10.93
N VAL A 336 -10.35 18.80 11.45
CA VAL A 336 -10.97 19.74 12.38
C VAL A 336 -12.19 20.44 11.76
N ALA A 337 -12.16 20.70 10.46
CA ALA A 337 -13.28 21.31 9.73
C ALA A 337 -14.43 20.34 9.42
N GLY A 338 -14.30 19.02 9.71
CA GLY A 338 -15.30 18.00 9.36
C GLY A 338 -15.38 17.70 7.86
N GLU A 339 -14.30 17.96 7.12
CA GLU A 339 -14.24 17.74 5.67
C GLU A 339 -13.77 16.33 5.29
N ILE A 340 -13.44 15.49 6.27
CA ILE A 340 -13.01 14.10 6.14
C ILE A 340 -14.03 13.19 6.87
N ASP A 341 -14.41 12.08 6.22
CA ASP A 341 -15.41 11.18 6.82
C ASP A 341 -14.77 10.11 7.72
N MET A 342 -13.70 9.45 7.26
CA MET A 342 -12.90 8.53 8.07
C MET A 342 -11.45 8.56 7.62
N GLN A 343 -10.55 8.82 8.56
CA GLN A 343 -9.11 8.92 8.30
C GLN A 343 -8.34 8.51 9.56
N TYR A 344 -7.29 7.69 9.41
CA TYR A 344 -6.27 7.51 10.46
C TYR A 344 -4.88 7.89 9.95
N ARG A 345 -4.62 7.64 8.67
CA ARG A 345 -3.32 7.91 8.04
C ARG A 345 -3.03 9.41 8.05
N HIS A 346 -1.82 9.77 8.46
CA HIS A 346 -1.36 11.15 8.71
C HIS A 346 -2.05 11.89 9.86
N MET A 347 -2.94 11.25 10.61
CA MET A 347 -3.44 11.78 11.86
C MET A 347 -2.33 11.69 12.92
N GLN A 348 -2.01 12.80 13.57
CA GLN A 348 -0.89 12.86 14.51
C GLN A 348 -1.39 12.85 15.96
N VAL A 349 -0.71 12.08 16.82
CA VAL A 349 -1.05 11.99 18.26
C VAL A 349 -1.01 13.34 18.93
N LYS A 350 -0.04 14.19 18.60
CA LYS A 350 0.08 15.55 19.16
C LYS A 350 -1.12 16.46 18.88
N ASP A 351 -1.89 16.17 17.81
CA ASP A 351 -3.06 16.95 17.41
C ASP A 351 -4.37 16.45 18.07
N ILE A 352 -4.33 15.37 18.87
CA ILE A 352 -5.51 14.84 19.58
C ILE A 352 -6.26 15.91 20.37
N PRO A 353 -5.62 16.80 21.15
CA PRO A 353 -6.34 17.85 21.86
C PRO A 353 -7.17 18.74 20.91
N LEU A 354 -6.61 19.11 19.76
CA LEU A 354 -7.27 19.91 18.75
C LEU A 354 -8.47 19.18 18.11
N TYR A 355 -8.31 17.88 17.82
CA TYR A 355 -9.42 17.05 17.34
C TYR A 355 -10.53 16.93 18.38
N MET A 356 -10.18 16.71 19.64
CA MET A 356 -11.18 16.57 20.73
C MET A 356 -11.93 17.88 20.99
N GLU A 357 -11.26 19.02 20.92
CA GLU A 357 -11.88 20.34 21.10
C GLU A 357 -12.91 20.66 20.01
N ASN A 358 -12.64 20.27 18.77
CA ASN A 358 -13.46 20.63 17.61
C ASN A 358 -14.48 19.55 17.20
N ARG A 359 -14.54 18.41 17.86
CA ARG A 359 -15.36 17.25 17.47
C ARG A 359 -16.87 17.54 17.33
N GLU A 360 -17.42 18.40 18.20
CA GLU A 360 -18.84 18.78 18.15
C GLU A 360 -19.12 19.71 16.97
N LYS A 361 -18.24 20.67 16.72
CA LYS A 361 -18.37 21.62 15.61
C LYS A 361 -18.15 20.96 14.25
N GLY A 362 -17.21 20.03 14.17
CA GLY A 362 -16.88 19.27 12.95
C GLY A 362 -17.75 18.05 12.71
N ASP A 363 -18.66 17.72 13.65
CA ASP A 363 -19.57 16.55 13.62
C ASP A 363 -18.81 15.22 13.34
N TYR A 364 -17.78 14.94 14.16
CA TYR A 364 -16.99 13.71 14.04
C TYR A 364 -16.67 13.11 15.41
N ARG A 365 -16.25 11.84 15.41
CA ARG A 365 -15.74 11.11 16.59
C ARG A 365 -14.24 10.94 16.47
N VAL A 366 -13.53 11.00 17.60
CA VAL A 366 -12.13 10.62 17.71
C VAL A 366 -12.05 9.23 18.34
N LEU A 367 -11.58 8.24 17.58
CA LEU A 367 -11.45 6.85 18.01
C LEU A 367 -9.99 6.54 18.28
N MET A 368 -9.69 6.18 19.53
CA MET A 368 -8.35 5.77 19.95
C MET A 368 -8.26 4.23 19.83
N TRP A 369 -7.74 3.75 18.72
CA TRP A 369 -7.58 2.33 18.48
C TRP A 369 -6.22 1.84 18.98
N PRO A 370 -6.15 0.76 19.78
CA PRO A 370 -4.89 0.06 19.99
C PRO A 370 -4.37 -0.49 18.65
N ASN A 371 -3.07 -0.48 18.50
CA ASN A 371 -2.41 -0.98 17.30
C ASN A 371 -1.45 -2.13 17.63
N THR A 372 -0.95 -2.82 16.61
CA THR A 372 0.00 -3.92 16.72
C THR A 372 1.46 -3.49 16.62
N LEU A 373 1.72 -2.18 16.67
CA LEU A 373 3.07 -1.64 16.55
C LEU A 373 3.91 -2.01 17.77
N GLY A 374 5.11 -2.50 17.52
CA GLY A 374 6.10 -2.72 18.57
C GLY A 374 6.68 -1.41 19.11
N SER A 375 6.73 -0.38 18.28
CA SER A 375 7.13 0.98 18.64
C SER A 375 6.76 1.96 17.51
N GLU A 376 6.28 3.14 17.88
CA GLU A 376 6.05 4.27 16.97
C GLU A 376 7.37 4.91 16.49
N PHE A 377 8.44 4.77 17.25
CA PHE A 377 9.71 5.43 17.02
C PHE A 377 10.88 4.50 17.33
N VAL A 378 11.47 3.92 16.31
CA VAL A 378 12.60 2.99 16.40
C VAL A 378 13.84 3.61 15.78
N LEU A 379 14.98 3.46 16.48
CA LEU A 379 16.30 3.80 15.99
C LEU A 379 16.97 2.52 15.48
N MET A 380 17.04 2.36 14.17
CA MET A 380 17.59 1.18 13.49
C MET A 380 19.05 1.41 13.11
N PHE A 381 19.95 0.77 13.82
CA PHE A 381 21.41 0.87 13.57
C PHE A 381 21.81 -0.05 12.42
N ASN A 382 22.40 0.53 11.38
CA ASN A 382 22.92 -0.22 10.25
C ASN A 382 24.26 -0.87 10.59
N GLN A 383 24.25 -2.16 10.84
CA GLN A 383 25.44 -2.93 11.20
C GLN A 383 26.30 -3.29 9.97
N ASN A 384 25.78 -3.11 8.76
CA ASN A 384 26.50 -3.33 7.50
C ASN A 384 27.11 -2.04 6.93
N TRP A 385 26.82 -0.88 7.53
CA TRP A 385 27.39 0.39 7.10
C TRP A 385 28.93 0.36 7.21
N ASP A 386 29.64 0.78 6.15
CA ASP A 386 31.09 0.60 6.02
C ASP A 386 31.85 1.82 5.46
N LYS A 387 31.16 2.96 5.27
CA LYS A 387 31.79 4.17 4.68
C LYS A 387 32.94 4.73 5.52
N ASP A 388 32.95 4.49 6.84
CA ASP A 388 34.03 4.81 7.77
C ASP A 388 34.26 3.64 8.73
N PRO A 389 35.43 2.97 8.69
CA PRO A 389 35.67 1.77 9.50
C PRO A 389 35.57 1.98 11.01
N VAL A 390 35.90 3.18 11.51
CA VAL A 390 35.82 3.50 12.96
C VAL A 390 34.37 3.65 13.38
N VAL A 391 33.55 4.42 12.66
CA VAL A 391 32.12 4.56 12.94
C VAL A 391 31.42 3.21 12.78
N ALA A 392 31.75 2.45 11.72
CA ALA A 392 31.19 1.11 11.48
C ALA A 392 31.41 0.16 12.65
N GLN A 393 32.60 0.20 13.28
CA GLN A 393 32.89 -0.61 14.47
C GLN A 393 31.92 -0.30 15.61
N PHE A 394 31.62 0.99 15.86
CA PHE A 394 30.69 1.38 16.91
C PHE A 394 29.24 1.02 16.57
N LEU A 395 28.79 1.22 15.33
CA LEU A 395 27.45 0.81 14.90
C LEU A 395 27.22 -0.70 15.10
N ARG A 396 28.27 -1.53 14.88
CA ARG A 396 28.23 -2.99 15.12
C ARG A 396 28.34 -3.37 16.60
N SER A 397 28.92 -2.51 17.45
CA SER A 397 29.10 -2.80 18.86
C SER A 397 27.75 -2.84 19.58
N LYS A 398 27.43 -3.99 20.16
CA LYS A 398 26.26 -4.17 21.01
C LYS A 398 26.33 -3.27 22.24
N GLU A 399 27.49 -3.13 22.84
CA GLU A 399 27.74 -2.32 24.03
C GLU A 399 27.54 -0.84 23.73
N PHE A 400 27.95 -0.35 22.56
CA PHE A 400 27.69 1.02 22.11
C PHE A 400 26.20 1.29 21.97
N ARG A 401 25.47 0.41 21.27
CA ARG A 401 24.02 0.57 21.12
C ARG A 401 23.28 0.52 22.46
N ARG A 402 23.74 -0.30 23.41
CA ARG A 402 23.20 -0.36 24.78
C ARG A 402 23.45 0.94 25.54
N ALA A 403 24.65 1.50 25.47
CA ALA A 403 25.00 2.78 26.08
C ALA A 403 24.08 3.89 25.54
N LEU A 404 23.91 3.96 24.22
CA LEU A 404 22.99 4.93 23.60
C LEU A 404 21.52 4.70 24.01
N SER A 405 21.11 3.46 24.22
CA SER A 405 19.76 3.13 24.69
C SER A 405 19.50 3.63 26.11
N VAL A 406 20.45 3.39 27.02
CA VAL A 406 20.36 3.81 28.44
C VAL A 406 20.45 5.36 28.57
N ALA A 407 21.06 6.03 27.61
CA ALA A 407 21.10 7.50 27.57
C ALA A 407 19.73 8.15 27.22
N ILE A 408 18.73 7.41 26.72
CA ILE A 408 17.47 7.97 26.24
C ILE A 408 16.43 8.04 27.34
N ASN A 409 15.89 9.25 27.63
CA ASN A 409 14.74 9.44 28.51
C ASN A 409 13.42 9.20 27.76
N ARG A 410 12.98 7.94 27.72
CA ARG A 410 11.76 7.53 27.02
C ARG A 410 10.49 8.09 27.64
N GLU A 411 10.48 8.32 28.96
CA GLU A 411 9.35 8.96 29.65
C GLU A 411 9.14 10.40 29.20
N GLU A 412 10.23 11.15 29.00
CA GLU A 412 10.14 12.50 28.49
C GLU A 412 9.71 12.53 27.01
N ILE A 413 10.23 11.62 26.18
CA ILE A 413 9.78 11.46 24.78
C ILE A 413 8.28 11.15 24.76
N SER A 414 7.80 10.22 25.58
CA SER A 414 6.37 9.91 25.67
C SER A 414 5.53 11.14 25.99
N LYS A 415 5.95 11.95 26.96
CA LYS A 415 5.22 13.16 27.38
C LYS A 415 5.23 14.23 26.30
N VAL A 416 6.38 14.51 25.69
CA VAL A 416 6.57 15.64 24.76
C VAL A 416 6.03 15.30 23.38
N ALA A 417 6.40 14.13 22.81
CA ALA A 417 6.04 13.76 21.45
C ALA A 417 4.70 13.02 21.33
N TYR A 418 4.25 12.36 22.43
CA TYR A 418 3.08 11.46 22.40
C TYR A 418 2.04 11.75 23.49
N LEU A 419 2.08 12.93 24.13
CA LEU A 419 1.12 13.36 25.16
C LEU A 419 1.01 12.38 26.35
N GLY A 420 2.06 11.61 26.62
CA GLY A 420 2.08 10.58 27.66
C GLY A 420 1.31 9.30 27.31
N LEU A 421 0.84 9.14 26.08
CA LEU A 421 0.09 7.97 25.62
C LEU A 421 0.97 6.81 25.17
N ALA A 422 2.24 7.07 24.83
CA ALA A 422 3.18 6.03 24.44
C ALA A 422 3.78 5.31 25.64
N VAL A 423 3.97 3.99 25.51
CA VAL A 423 4.60 3.15 26.53
C VAL A 423 6.11 3.09 26.28
N PRO A 424 6.96 3.55 27.23
CA PRO A 424 8.41 3.42 27.14
C PRO A 424 8.85 1.94 27.10
N ARG A 425 9.42 1.51 25.97
CA ARG A 425 9.79 0.10 25.77
C ARG A 425 10.88 -0.06 24.69
N GLN A 426 11.47 -1.25 24.64
CA GLN A 426 12.19 -1.71 23.46
C GLN A 426 11.18 -2.17 22.39
N SER A 427 11.59 -2.10 21.13
CA SER A 427 10.82 -2.67 20.04
C SER A 427 10.87 -4.20 20.12
N THR A 428 9.76 -4.82 20.51
CA THR A 428 9.58 -6.26 20.64
C THR A 428 8.10 -6.60 20.49
N LEU A 429 7.76 -7.90 20.55
CA LEU A 429 6.37 -8.35 20.52
C LEU A 429 5.50 -7.58 21.53
N ILE A 430 4.27 -7.30 21.16
CA ILE A 430 3.29 -6.68 22.07
C ILE A 430 2.79 -7.70 23.10
N PRO A 431 2.28 -7.25 24.26
CA PRO A 431 1.83 -8.13 25.35
C PRO A 431 0.79 -9.17 24.95
N GLU A 432 -0.06 -8.86 23.96
CA GLU A 432 -1.11 -9.73 23.44
C GLU A 432 -0.57 -10.84 22.54
N SER A 433 0.69 -10.75 22.11
CA SER A 433 1.30 -11.71 21.20
C SER A 433 1.82 -12.95 21.93
N PRO A 434 1.55 -14.16 21.45
CA PRO A 434 2.27 -15.36 21.89
C PRO A 434 3.78 -15.17 21.73
N GLY A 435 4.54 -15.54 22.78
CA GLY A 435 5.99 -15.35 22.79
C GLY A 435 6.47 -13.97 23.28
N TYR A 436 5.56 -13.10 23.70
CA TYR A 436 5.94 -11.86 24.40
C TYR A 436 6.80 -12.15 25.62
N ASN A 437 7.87 -11.36 25.80
CA ASN A 437 8.76 -11.44 26.94
C ASN A 437 8.95 -10.05 27.58
N PRO A 438 8.46 -9.82 28.81
CA PRO A 438 8.55 -8.54 29.48
C PRO A 438 9.99 -8.13 29.85
N GLU A 439 10.93 -9.07 29.93
CA GLU A 439 12.34 -8.75 30.16
C GLU A 439 12.97 -8.11 28.90
N TRP A 440 12.60 -8.60 27.72
CA TRP A 440 13.07 -8.01 26.46
C TRP A 440 12.51 -6.61 26.25
N GLU A 441 11.24 -6.41 26.60
CA GLU A 441 10.59 -5.11 26.52
C GLU A 441 11.29 -4.04 27.35
N LYS A 442 11.80 -4.43 28.54
CA LYS A 442 12.42 -3.53 29.53
C LYS A 442 13.95 -3.48 29.44
N ALA A 443 14.57 -4.30 28.61
CA ALA A 443 16.03 -4.38 28.52
C ALA A 443 16.64 -3.04 28.08
N TYR A 444 17.52 -2.45 28.91
CA TYR A 444 18.20 -1.17 28.61
C TYR A 444 17.24 0.00 28.29
N THR A 445 16.05 0.02 28.92
CA THR A 445 15.09 1.13 28.81
C THR A 445 15.19 2.15 29.93
N GLU A 446 15.91 1.82 30.97
CA GLU A 446 16.22 2.77 32.07
C GLU A 446 16.91 4.02 31.50
N TYR A 447 16.62 5.17 32.08
CA TYR A 447 17.33 6.42 31.79
C TYR A 447 18.42 6.63 32.85
N ASP A 448 19.67 6.42 32.46
CA ASP A 448 20.84 6.57 33.32
C ASP A 448 22.03 7.10 32.47
N PRO A 449 22.16 8.43 32.33
CA PRO A 449 23.24 9.03 31.52
C PRO A 449 24.63 8.80 32.11
N ASP A 450 24.76 8.61 33.44
CA ASP A 450 26.04 8.31 34.08
C ASP A 450 26.51 6.90 33.73
N LYS A 451 25.60 5.92 33.79
CA LYS A 451 25.85 4.56 33.33
C LYS A 451 26.18 4.53 31.83
N ALA A 452 25.42 5.27 31.01
CA ALA A 452 25.70 5.39 29.57
C ALA A 452 27.12 5.94 29.33
N SER A 453 27.51 6.98 30.07
CA SER A 453 28.84 7.60 30.00
C SER A 453 29.92 6.59 30.37
N GLN A 454 29.75 5.84 31.46
CA GLN A 454 30.67 4.80 31.89
C GLN A 454 30.82 3.70 30.83
N MET A 455 29.71 3.24 30.26
CA MET A 455 29.75 2.23 29.16
C MET A 455 30.51 2.73 27.93
N LEU A 456 30.38 4.03 27.59
CA LEU A 456 31.15 4.65 26.51
C LEU A 456 32.64 4.77 26.85
N ASP A 457 33.00 5.04 28.12
CA ASP A 457 34.39 5.05 28.58
C ASP A 457 35.03 3.65 28.49
N GLU A 458 34.29 2.59 28.86
CA GLU A 458 34.71 1.19 28.71
C GLU A 458 34.98 0.78 27.27
N LEU A 459 34.34 1.45 26.28
CA LEU A 459 34.62 1.29 24.86
C LEU A 459 35.82 2.10 24.35
N GLY A 460 36.54 2.79 25.26
CA GLY A 460 37.72 3.59 24.94
C GLY A 460 37.42 5.01 24.44
N LEU A 461 36.18 5.48 24.57
CA LEU A 461 35.76 6.84 24.17
C LEU A 461 35.90 7.82 25.35
N THR A 462 37.08 7.89 25.99
CA THR A 462 37.32 8.67 27.22
C THR A 462 37.72 10.11 26.97
N GLU A 463 38.35 10.41 25.82
CA GLU A 463 38.80 11.76 25.50
C GLU A 463 37.67 12.57 24.85
N LYS A 464 37.58 13.86 25.20
CA LYS A 464 36.58 14.78 24.67
C LYS A 464 37.24 16.02 24.05
N ASP A 465 36.59 16.60 23.07
CA ASP A 465 36.98 17.90 22.52
C ASP A 465 36.53 19.07 23.42
N SER A 466 36.79 20.31 22.98
CA SER A 466 36.42 21.55 23.68
C SER A 466 34.90 21.72 23.87
N ASP A 467 34.10 21.09 23.03
CA ASP A 467 32.65 21.17 23.04
C ASP A 467 32.02 20.03 23.86
N GLY A 468 32.86 19.12 24.41
CA GLY A 468 32.43 18.01 25.25
C GLY A 468 32.12 16.74 24.47
N PHE A 469 32.32 16.69 23.16
CA PHE A 469 32.10 15.51 22.36
C PHE A 469 33.27 14.52 22.44
N ARG A 470 32.98 13.22 22.53
CA ARG A 470 33.95 12.13 22.62
C ARG A 470 34.73 12.00 21.32
N LEU A 471 36.06 11.97 21.41
CA LEU A 471 36.93 11.82 20.26
C LEU A 471 36.95 10.39 19.75
N ARG A 472 37.03 10.25 18.46
CA ARG A 472 37.27 8.97 17.78
C ARG A 472 38.64 8.40 18.18
N PRO A 473 38.81 7.05 18.22
CA PRO A 473 40.09 6.43 18.51
C PRO A 473 41.23 6.85 17.52
N ASP A 474 40.88 7.14 16.27
CA ASP A 474 41.81 7.58 15.23
C ASP A 474 42.14 9.10 15.29
N LYS A 475 41.60 9.81 16.28
CA LYS A 475 41.82 11.26 16.52
C LYS A 475 41.41 12.21 15.37
N LYS A 476 40.59 11.76 14.46
CA LYS A 476 40.09 12.60 13.34
C LYS A 476 38.91 13.51 13.69
N GLY A 477 38.68 13.75 14.97
CA GLY A 477 37.59 14.59 15.46
C GLY A 477 36.61 13.83 16.38
N PRO A 478 35.46 14.40 16.69
CA PRO A 478 34.44 13.75 17.53
C PRO A 478 33.81 12.54 16.81
N LEU A 479 33.34 11.58 17.62
CA LEU A 479 32.50 10.49 17.12
C LEU A 479 31.13 11.06 16.78
N GLU A 480 30.80 11.06 15.50
CA GLU A 480 29.56 11.61 14.96
C GLU A 480 28.65 10.50 14.47
N ILE A 481 27.38 10.54 14.87
CA ILE A 481 26.34 9.61 14.45
C ILE A 481 25.22 10.40 13.74
N ILE A 482 24.84 9.92 12.54
CA ILE A 482 23.79 10.53 11.72
C ILE A 482 22.50 9.72 11.89
N ILE A 483 21.45 10.38 12.34
CA ILE A 483 20.09 9.85 12.39
C ILE A 483 19.34 10.39 11.19
N SER A 484 18.96 9.52 10.28
CA SER A 484 18.19 9.86 9.07
C SER A 484 16.73 9.49 9.23
N ALA A 485 15.82 10.42 8.88
CA ALA A 485 14.38 10.26 9.04
C ALA A 485 13.58 10.90 7.92
N VAL A 486 12.37 10.43 7.70
CA VAL A 486 11.34 11.10 6.90
C VAL A 486 10.48 11.94 7.82
N GLY A 487 10.84 13.20 7.99
CA GLY A 487 10.23 14.13 8.95
C GLY A 487 10.90 14.05 10.33
N ILE A 488 11.67 15.07 10.67
CA ILE A 488 12.24 15.25 12.00
C ILE A 488 11.16 15.81 12.92
N GLY A 489 10.98 15.21 14.08
CA GLY A 489 10.05 15.64 15.11
C GLY A 489 10.70 15.69 16.48
N GLU A 490 9.90 16.03 17.50
CA GLU A 490 10.32 16.26 18.87
C GLU A 490 11.11 15.07 19.46
N GLY A 491 10.71 13.83 19.11
CA GLY A 491 11.43 12.63 19.57
C GLY A 491 12.87 12.55 19.06
N HIS A 492 13.12 12.96 17.82
CA HIS A 492 14.47 13.00 17.25
C HIS A 492 15.35 14.05 17.91
N GLU A 493 14.81 15.24 18.17
CA GLU A 493 15.53 16.33 18.83
C GLU A 493 15.89 15.95 20.27
N LEU A 494 14.98 15.29 20.98
CA LEU A 494 15.26 14.78 22.33
C LEU A 494 16.36 13.70 22.32
N VAL A 495 16.29 12.74 21.41
CA VAL A 495 17.36 11.72 21.28
C VAL A 495 18.70 12.35 21.00
N LYS A 496 18.77 13.33 20.07
CA LYS A 496 19.98 14.11 19.82
C LYS A 496 20.51 14.75 21.11
N THR A 497 19.64 15.43 21.86
CA THR A 497 20.00 16.09 23.12
C THR A 497 20.58 15.08 24.13
N TYR A 498 19.98 13.90 24.28
CA TYR A 498 20.45 12.89 25.21
C TYR A 498 21.80 12.29 24.79
N TRP A 499 22.00 12.01 23.49
CA TRP A 499 23.26 11.46 23.01
C TRP A 499 24.38 12.48 23.07
N GLU A 500 24.09 13.75 22.81
CA GLU A 500 25.06 14.85 22.95
C GLU A 500 25.43 15.08 24.43
N ALA A 501 24.49 14.91 25.37
CA ALA A 501 24.77 15.02 26.81
C ALA A 501 25.77 13.96 27.29
N VAL A 502 25.82 12.78 26.69
CA VAL A 502 26.84 11.75 26.99
C VAL A 502 28.06 11.84 26.08
N GLY A 503 28.14 12.87 25.22
CA GLY A 503 29.29 13.22 24.40
C GLY A 503 29.31 12.59 23.00
N ILE A 504 28.21 12.06 22.49
CA ILE A 504 28.10 11.56 21.12
C ILE A 504 27.51 12.66 20.23
N LYS A 505 28.32 13.21 19.34
CA LYS A 505 27.87 14.22 18.39
C LYS A 505 26.81 13.64 17.46
N THR A 506 25.63 14.27 17.37
CA THR A 506 24.48 13.72 16.67
C THR A 506 23.98 14.68 15.61
N ILE A 507 23.86 14.19 14.37
CA ILE A 507 23.31 14.94 13.24
C ILE A 507 21.94 14.37 12.90
N LEU A 508 20.94 15.24 12.74
CA LEU A 508 19.62 14.89 12.23
C LEU A 508 19.55 15.20 10.74
N ASP A 509 19.35 14.18 9.93
CA ASP A 509 19.26 14.26 8.47
C ASP A 509 17.81 14.02 8.03
N ASN A 510 17.10 15.12 7.71
CA ASN A 510 15.72 15.07 7.24
C ASN A 510 15.69 14.79 5.74
N GLN A 511 15.07 13.68 5.35
CA GLN A 511 15.05 13.20 3.98
C GLN A 511 13.63 13.17 3.40
N GLU A 512 13.54 13.33 2.06
CA GLU A 512 12.36 12.96 1.31
C GLU A 512 12.22 11.42 1.32
N ARG A 513 10.97 10.92 1.29
CA ARG A 513 10.67 9.50 1.49
C ARG A 513 11.34 8.58 0.46
N SER A 514 11.29 8.92 -0.82
CA SER A 514 11.88 8.08 -1.89
C SER A 514 13.39 8.00 -1.74
N VAL A 515 14.04 9.14 -1.45
CA VAL A 515 15.48 9.23 -1.18
C VAL A 515 15.87 8.41 0.05
N HIS A 516 15.03 8.46 1.10
CA HIS A 516 15.26 7.66 2.31
C HIS A 516 15.28 6.16 2.00
N TYR A 517 14.28 5.66 1.26
CA TYR A 517 14.22 4.27 0.87
C TYR A 517 15.37 3.84 -0.05
N GLU A 518 15.76 4.68 -1.02
CA GLU A 518 16.91 4.41 -1.89
C GLU A 518 18.20 4.27 -1.08
N LYS A 519 18.46 5.18 -0.13
CA LYS A 519 19.63 5.14 0.74
C LYS A 519 19.61 3.97 1.71
N MET A 520 18.42 3.61 2.24
CA MET A 520 18.26 2.40 3.06
C MET A 520 18.63 1.15 2.26
N ALA A 521 18.06 1.00 1.06
CA ALA A 521 18.34 -0.13 0.17
C ALA A 521 19.81 -0.21 -0.25
N ALA A 522 20.47 0.94 -0.41
CA ALA A 522 21.89 1.05 -0.71
C ALA A 522 22.81 0.88 0.52
N SER A 523 22.25 0.64 1.72
CA SER A 523 22.99 0.56 3.00
C SER A 523 23.81 1.82 3.33
N GLU A 524 23.31 3.01 2.94
CA GLU A 524 24.04 4.27 3.09
C GLU A 524 23.75 5.00 4.41
N LEU A 525 22.66 4.67 5.11
CA LEU A 525 22.28 5.30 6.36
C LEU A 525 23.01 4.66 7.55
N GLN A 526 23.45 5.47 8.53
CA GLN A 526 24.03 4.99 9.78
C GLN A 526 22.97 4.51 10.76
N VAL A 527 22.01 5.38 11.07
CA VAL A 527 20.84 5.10 11.90
C VAL A 527 19.63 5.62 11.15
N ALA A 528 18.73 4.74 10.78
CA ALA A 528 17.44 5.10 10.21
C ALA A 528 16.37 5.10 11.29
N THR A 529 15.32 5.92 11.11
CA THR A 529 14.16 5.88 12.01
C THR A 529 12.89 5.56 11.25
N TRP A 530 12.06 4.72 11.85
CA TRP A 530 10.74 4.34 11.37
C TRP A 530 9.86 3.83 12.51
N GLY A 531 8.57 3.60 12.26
CA GLY A 531 7.74 2.77 13.15
C GLY A 531 8.11 1.29 13.01
N ASN A 532 7.86 0.49 14.03
CA ASN A 532 8.03 -0.95 13.98
C ASN A 532 6.65 -1.61 14.02
N GLU A 533 6.16 -1.99 12.85
CA GLU A 533 4.81 -2.51 12.61
C GLU A 533 4.76 -4.04 12.79
N GLU A 534 3.55 -4.60 12.87
CA GLU A 534 3.25 -6.03 12.81
C GLU A 534 3.93 -6.89 13.89
N MET A 535 4.07 -6.35 15.12
CA MET A 535 4.74 -7.04 16.25
C MET A 535 3.79 -7.97 17.02
N ILE A 536 2.82 -8.55 16.33
CA ILE A 536 1.93 -9.59 16.83
C ILE A 536 2.14 -10.89 16.03
N TYR A 537 2.23 -12.02 16.74
CA TYR A 537 2.26 -13.33 16.09
C TYR A 537 0.84 -13.68 15.58
N PRO A 538 0.66 -14.24 14.37
CA PRO A 538 1.74 -14.66 13.46
C PRO A 538 2.13 -13.62 12.40
N LEU A 539 1.56 -12.41 12.37
CA LEU A 539 1.83 -11.40 11.34
C LEU A 539 3.32 -11.08 11.19
N MET A 540 4.05 -11.00 12.30
CA MET A 540 5.50 -10.77 12.28
C MET A 540 6.30 -11.77 11.44
N LEU A 541 5.78 -12.99 11.22
CA LEU A 541 6.48 -14.01 10.44
C LEU A 541 6.43 -13.74 8.93
N VAL A 542 5.43 -12.99 8.48
CA VAL A 542 5.26 -12.63 7.06
C VAL A 542 5.76 -11.22 6.73
N TYR A 543 6.04 -10.43 7.77
CA TYR A 543 6.64 -9.10 7.67
C TYR A 543 7.94 -8.98 8.49
N PRO A 544 8.95 -9.87 8.28
CA PRO A 544 10.13 -9.94 9.15
C PRO A 544 11.07 -8.73 9.02
N TRP A 545 10.95 -7.93 7.97
CA TRP A 545 11.82 -6.76 7.73
C TRP A 545 11.70 -5.65 8.78
N TRP A 546 10.64 -5.64 9.58
CA TRP A 546 10.52 -4.71 10.71
C TRP A 546 11.32 -5.15 11.94
N ILE A 547 11.73 -6.41 12.01
CA ILE A 547 12.51 -7.00 13.10
C ILE A 547 13.98 -7.15 12.71
N MET A 548 14.21 -7.40 11.43
CA MET A 548 15.54 -7.55 10.84
C MET A 548 15.98 -6.25 10.16
N PRO A 549 17.28 -6.04 9.96
CA PRO A 549 17.74 -4.93 9.12
C PRO A 549 16.98 -4.92 7.80
N TYR A 550 16.42 -3.75 7.46
CA TYR A 550 15.56 -3.62 6.30
C TYR A 550 16.25 -4.16 5.04
N GLY A 551 15.78 -5.20 4.64
CA GLY A 551 15.50 -5.70 3.35
C GLY A 551 16.58 -6.01 2.47
N THR A 552 17.70 -5.87 2.43
CA THR A 552 18.40 -6.22 1.19
C THR A 552 19.90 -5.96 1.21
N ALA A 553 20.39 -5.38 2.24
CA ALA A 553 21.80 -5.22 2.44
C ALA A 553 22.40 -6.45 3.16
N SER A 554 21.98 -7.63 2.72
CA SER A 554 22.65 -8.87 3.16
C SER A 554 23.63 -9.30 2.12
#